data_236e86803b8a181bb60cb6fbba82d4e0
#
_entry.id   236e86803b8a181bb60cb6fbba82d4e0
#
_cell.length_a   1.000
_cell.length_b   1.000
_cell.length_c   1.000
_cell.angle_alpha   90.00
_cell.angle_beta   90.00
_cell.angle_gamma   90.00
#
_symmetry.space_group_name_H-M   'P 1'
#
loop_
_entity.id
_entity.type
_entity.pdbx_description
1 polymer ?
#
loop_
_entity_poly.entity_id
_entity_poly.type
_entity_poly.pdbx_seq_one_letter_code
_entity_poly.pdbx_strand_id
1 'polypeptide(L)'
;MKQKIKWLAKAIIAGVLAFSVACAVCLIYYNPGIHITNETGVTDYRWLSNSFTGTMIEGIAWHKTDRNGFYNDSSAPDKKMNILVMGSSHMEGTNIPYEQSAPRILSELTGLTVYNIGTSGHGLLTNVKNLKNALSVMQPTDYVIIETVSTTFFEEDIEKCLSGEMEALPSYDSGLLFELQKFPYFKLMYSQLKKWRAGNTSSEDSGSAQAPAEENITLSSYRNLASHIHEICEKHGVKPIIFYHPSLSLNPDGSATVYKDNDTALKLQEVCENNNIIFIDMSDDFLKMYEEEKVLPNGFCNTAVGFGHLNKYGHRAIAERLSAVIKNDRSEGDKKQ
;
A
#
# COMPACT_ATOMS: atom_id res chain seq x y z
N MET A 1 -11.44 56.80 -1.78
CA MET A 1 -10.38 55.86 -1.43
C MET A 1 -10.82 54.77 -0.45
N LYS A 2 -11.34 55.10 0.73
CA LYS A 2 -11.80 54.13 1.77
C LYS A 2 -12.86 53.13 1.28
N GLN A 3 -13.77 53.51 0.41
CA GLN A 3 -14.81 52.61 -0.13
C GLN A 3 -14.22 51.57 -1.11
N LYS A 4 -13.24 51.97 -1.96
CA LYS A 4 -12.54 51.06 -2.85
C LYS A 4 -11.71 50.01 -2.08
N ILE A 5 -11.06 50.42 -0.99
CA ILE A 5 -10.31 49.52 -0.11
C ILE A 5 -11.24 48.51 0.56
N LYS A 6 -12.43 48.93 1.04
CA LYS A 6 -13.44 48.02 1.61
C LYS A 6 -13.96 47.02 0.58
N TRP A 7 -14.16 47.44 -0.66
CA TRP A 7 -14.56 46.56 -1.75
C TRP A 7 -13.48 45.53 -2.09
N LEU A 8 -12.22 45.96 -2.20
CA LEU A 8 -11.10 45.07 -2.44
C LEU A 8 -10.95 44.04 -1.31
N ALA A 9 -11.04 44.47 -0.06
CA ALA A 9 -10.97 43.56 1.08
C ALA A 9 -12.09 42.50 1.04
N LYS A 10 -13.35 42.91 0.73
CA LYS A 10 -14.45 41.96 0.57
C LYS A 10 -14.21 40.96 -0.59
N ALA A 11 -13.70 41.43 -1.72
CA ALA A 11 -13.38 40.58 -2.87
C ALA A 11 -12.28 39.56 -2.54
N ILE A 12 -11.24 39.96 -1.81
CA ILE A 12 -10.18 39.06 -1.34
C ILE A 12 -10.76 38.01 -0.39
N ILE A 13 -11.55 38.42 0.61
CA ILE A 13 -12.16 37.47 1.55
C ILE A 13 -13.07 36.48 0.81
N ALA A 14 -13.91 36.98 -0.09
CA ALA A 14 -14.77 36.09 -0.90
C ALA A 14 -13.95 35.12 -1.77
N GLY A 15 -12.87 35.58 -2.37
CA GLY A 15 -11.95 34.74 -3.15
C GLY A 15 -11.28 33.64 -2.30
N VAL A 16 -10.80 33.99 -1.11
CA VAL A 16 -10.21 33.03 -0.17
C VAL A 16 -11.24 31.99 0.27
N LEU A 17 -12.47 32.40 0.61
CA LEU A 17 -13.54 31.49 1.00
C LEU A 17 -13.91 30.55 -0.14
N ALA A 18 -14.10 31.07 -1.36
CA ALA A 18 -14.41 30.28 -2.54
C ALA A 18 -13.31 29.25 -2.85
N PHE A 19 -12.05 29.67 -2.76
CA PHE A 19 -10.91 28.78 -2.94
C PHE A 19 -10.85 27.70 -1.85
N SER A 20 -11.10 28.05 -0.60
CA SER A 20 -11.14 27.07 0.51
C SER A 20 -12.24 26.03 0.32
N VAL A 21 -13.43 26.46 -0.12
CA VAL A 21 -14.53 25.53 -0.45
C VAL A 21 -14.15 24.64 -1.64
N ALA A 22 -13.55 25.20 -2.69
CA ALA A 22 -13.10 24.42 -3.84
C ALA A 22 -12.04 23.37 -3.44
N CYS A 23 -11.09 23.73 -2.57
CA CYS A 23 -10.10 22.78 -2.04
C CYS A 23 -10.78 21.69 -1.21
N ALA A 24 -11.74 22.03 -0.34
CA ALA A 24 -12.46 21.05 0.47
C ALA A 24 -13.27 20.05 -0.39
N VAL A 25 -13.93 20.54 -1.45
CA VAL A 25 -14.63 19.67 -2.40
C VAL A 25 -13.64 18.77 -3.15
N CYS A 26 -12.51 19.32 -3.59
CA CYS A 26 -11.49 18.53 -4.29
C CYS A 26 -10.86 17.45 -3.42
N LEU A 27 -10.77 17.62 -2.10
CA LEU A 27 -10.28 16.61 -1.16
C LEU A 27 -11.09 15.31 -1.22
N ILE A 28 -12.37 15.37 -1.59
CA ILE A 28 -13.25 14.20 -1.74
C ILE A 28 -12.81 13.32 -2.91
N TYR A 29 -12.23 13.92 -3.95
CA TYR A 29 -11.88 13.23 -5.20
C TYR A 29 -10.37 13.12 -5.44
N TYR A 30 -9.58 13.93 -4.76
CA TYR A 30 -8.19 14.06 -5.11
C TYR A 30 -7.31 14.45 -3.92
N ASN A 31 -6.67 13.47 -3.34
CA ASN A 31 -5.81 13.67 -2.19
C ASN A 31 -4.45 14.28 -2.58
N PRO A 32 -3.88 15.16 -1.78
CA PRO A 32 -2.58 15.77 -2.03
C PRO A 32 -1.44 14.81 -1.67
N GLY A 33 -1.27 13.73 -2.41
CA GLY A 33 -0.07 12.90 -2.34
C GLY A 33 1.08 13.59 -3.06
N ILE A 34 2.27 13.51 -2.54
CA ILE A 34 3.48 14.08 -3.12
C ILE A 34 4.63 13.07 -3.07
N HIS A 35 5.51 13.14 -4.08
CA HIS A 35 6.77 12.41 -4.03
C HIS A 35 7.73 13.19 -3.15
N ILE A 36 8.28 12.54 -2.14
CA ILE A 36 9.23 13.13 -1.22
C ILE A 36 10.42 12.20 -1.10
N THR A 37 11.62 12.78 -1.15
CA THR A 37 12.82 12.10 -0.69
C THR A 37 12.79 11.94 0.83
N ASN A 38 13.31 10.97 1.31
CA ASN A 38 12.99 10.05 2.32
C ASN A 38 13.73 10.26 3.64
N GLU A 39 13.03 10.74 4.62
CA GLU A 39 13.46 10.71 6.02
C GLU A 39 12.99 9.42 6.74
N THR A 40 12.07 8.65 6.15
CA THR A 40 11.41 7.50 6.78
C THR A 40 11.90 6.13 6.31
N GLY A 41 12.94 6.08 5.46
CA GLY A 41 13.41 4.81 4.90
C GLY A 41 12.59 4.30 3.70
N VAL A 42 11.45 4.92 3.39
CA VAL A 42 10.63 4.62 2.22
C VAL A 42 10.80 5.73 1.22
N THR A 43 11.33 5.42 0.06
CA THR A 43 11.48 6.36 -1.03
C THR A 43 10.17 6.52 -1.78
N ASP A 44 10.03 7.52 -2.53
CA ASP A 44 9.18 7.69 -3.70
C ASP A 44 7.86 8.42 -3.45
N TYR A 45 6.93 7.93 -2.62
CA TYR A 45 5.62 8.54 -2.50
C TYR A 45 5.05 8.46 -1.09
N ARG A 46 4.51 9.55 -0.59
CA ARG A 46 3.69 9.58 0.62
C ARG A 46 2.72 10.75 0.61
N TRP A 47 1.75 10.70 1.48
CA TRP A 47 0.81 11.79 1.67
C TRP A 47 1.44 12.93 2.46
N LEU A 48 0.79 14.10 2.42
CA LEU A 48 1.17 15.19 3.31
C LEU A 48 1.01 14.79 4.77
N SER A 49 2.00 15.13 5.59
CA SER A 49 2.00 14.86 7.03
C SER A 49 0.82 15.54 7.72
N ASN A 50 0.17 14.82 8.63
CA ASN A 50 -0.96 15.31 9.42
C ASN A 50 -2.11 15.90 8.58
N SER A 51 -2.25 15.48 7.33
CA SER A 51 -3.27 15.97 6.42
C SER A 51 -4.52 15.11 6.44
N PHE A 52 -5.65 15.75 6.23
CA PHE A 52 -6.91 15.04 6.02
C PHE A 52 -6.97 14.55 4.57
N THR A 53 -7.30 13.29 4.38
CA THR A 53 -7.44 12.66 3.07
C THR A 53 -8.80 11.97 2.96
N GLY A 54 -9.29 11.81 1.75
CA GLY A 54 -10.55 11.12 1.48
C GLY A 54 -10.56 10.52 0.09
N THR A 55 -11.39 9.51 -0.11
CA THR A 55 -11.67 8.93 -1.42
C THR A 55 -13.16 8.70 -1.61
N MET A 56 -13.64 8.90 -2.84
CA MET A 56 -14.98 8.52 -3.31
C MET A 56 -14.95 7.94 -4.73
N ILE A 57 -13.76 7.75 -5.29
CA ILE A 57 -13.59 7.17 -6.63
C ILE A 57 -13.74 5.66 -6.54
N GLU A 58 -13.13 5.08 -5.53
CA GLU A 58 -13.17 3.66 -5.21
C GLU A 58 -13.29 3.51 -3.70
N GLY A 59 -14.40 2.97 -3.24
CA GLY A 59 -14.78 3.04 -1.83
C GLY A 59 -15.22 4.45 -1.41
N ILE A 60 -15.54 4.61 -0.14
CA ILE A 60 -15.86 5.89 0.51
C ILE A 60 -15.18 5.90 1.86
N ALA A 61 -14.11 6.66 2.00
CA ALA A 61 -13.37 6.74 3.25
C ALA A 61 -12.76 8.13 3.47
N TRP A 62 -12.58 8.49 4.74
CA TRP A 62 -11.83 9.66 5.18
C TRP A 62 -10.88 9.25 6.29
N HIS A 63 -9.68 9.78 6.22
CA HIS A 63 -8.66 9.49 7.20
C HIS A 63 -7.70 10.68 7.34
N LYS A 64 -7.06 10.78 8.49
CA LYS A 64 -5.97 11.71 8.72
C LYS A 64 -4.66 10.93 8.68
N THR A 65 -3.71 11.37 7.85
CA THR A 65 -2.37 10.80 7.85
C THR A 65 -1.63 11.12 9.14
N ASP A 66 -0.70 10.29 9.54
CA ASP A 66 0.20 10.57 10.63
C ASP A 66 1.25 11.65 10.27
N ARG A 67 2.17 11.95 11.19
CA ARG A 67 3.22 12.95 10.95
C ARG A 67 4.22 12.56 9.85
N ASN A 68 4.31 11.26 9.52
CA ASN A 68 5.18 10.75 8.47
C ASN A 68 4.46 10.64 7.12
N GLY A 69 3.17 10.95 7.06
CA GLY A 69 2.36 10.92 5.83
C GLY A 69 1.83 9.53 5.48
N PHE A 70 1.73 8.61 6.44
CA PHE A 70 1.15 7.28 6.25
C PHE A 70 -0.24 7.16 6.91
N TYR A 71 -0.99 6.15 6.50
CA TYR A 71 -2.31 5.84 7.04
C TYR A 71 -2.20 5.05 8.34
N ASN A 72 -1.91 5.76 9.43
CA ASN A 72 -1.88 5.22 10.78
C ASN A 72 -2.62 6.15 11.74
N ASP A 73 -2.85 5.68 12.96
CA ASP A 73 -3.22 6.55 14.06
C ASP A 73 -2.16 7.65 14.25
N SER A 74 -2.59 8.87 14.55
CA SER A 74 -1.69 10.03 14.70
C SER A 74 -0.62 9.84 15.78
N SER A 75 -0.87 8.97 16.76
CA SER A 75 0.07 8.61 17.84
C SER A 75 0.99 7.44 17.49
N ALA A 76 0.74 6.74 16.38
CA ALA A 76 1.50 5.54 16.02
C ALA A 76 3.02 5.77 15.88
N PRO A 77 3.48 6.90 15.28
CA PRO A 77 4.91 7.17 15.17
C PRO A 77 5.67 7.35 16.49
N ASP A 78 4.95 7.58 17.58
CA ASP A 78 5.55 7.81 18.92
C ASP A 78 5.62 6.52 19.75
N LYS A 79 5.06 5.43 19.27
CA LYS A 79 5.01 4.14 19.97
C LYS A 79 6.17 3.24 19.55
N LYS A 80 6.64 2.44 20.48
CA LYS A 80 7.55 1.33 20.14
C LYS A 80 6.80 0.36 19.23
N MET A 81 7.35 0.14 18.07
CA MET A 81 6.76 -0.67 17.02
C MET A 81 7.15 -2.14 17.18
N ASN A 82 6.16 -3.03 17.16
CA ASN A 82 6.42 -4.48 17.12
C ASN A 82 6.46 -4.98 15.67
N ILE A 83 5.55 -4.50 14.84
CA ILE A 83 5.34 -4.97 13.48
C ILE A 83 5.39 -3.79 12.52
N LEU A 84 6.24 -3.91 11.50
CA LEU A 84 6.24 -3.01 10.34
C LEU A 84 5.50 -3.69 9.19
N VAL A 85 4.52 -3.02 8.59
CA VAL A 85 3.81 -3.49 7.39
C VAL A 85 4.25 -2.67 6.20
N MET A 86 4.71 -3.34 5.15
CA MET A 86 5.08 -2.79 3.84
C MET A 86 4.17 -3.40 2.78
N GLY A 87 3.77 -2.63 1.79
CA GLY A 87 2.88 -3.13 0.76
C GLY A 87 2.51 -2.08 -0.27
N SER A 88 1.55 -2.45 -1.12
CA SER A 88 1.01 -1.64 -2.20
C SER A 88 -0.11 -0.71 -1.73
N SER A 89 -0.88 -0.17 -2.69
CA SER A 89 -2.11 0.57 -2.42
C SER A 89 -3.17 -0.23 -1.65
N HIS A 90 -3.13 -1.55 -1.72
CA HIS A 90 -4.01 -2.41 -0.94
C HIS A 90 -3.71 -2.29 0.56
N MET A 91 -2.43 -2.37 0.95
CA MET A 91 -2.04 -2.19 2.36
C MET A 91 -2.02 -0.73 2.79
N GLU A 92 -1.77 0.21 1.87
CA GLU A 92 -1.97 1.63 2.16
C GLU A 92 -3.38 1.88 2.70
N GLY A 93 -4.42 1.22 2.12
CA GLY A 93 -5.76 1.15 2.67
C GLY A 93 -6.56 2.44 2.60
N THR A 94 -6.26 3.32 1.63
CA THR A 94 -6.92 4.63 1.48
C THR A 94 -8.40 4.53 1.13
N ASN A 95 -8.85 3.36 0.65
CA ASN A 95 -10.19 3.11 0.13
C ASN A 95 -11.20 2.71 1.21
N ILE A 96 -10.75 2.48 2.43
CA ILE A 96 -11.57 2.07 3.59
C ILE A 96 -11.27 2.95 4.80
N PRO A 97 -12.19 3.04 5.77
CA PRO A 97 -11.91 3.63 7.07
C PRO A 97 -10.72 2.94 7.76
N TYR A 98 -9.88 3.72 8.43
CA TYR A 98 -8.67 3.22 9.10
C TYR A 98 -8.95 2.05 10.04
N GLU A 99 -10.06 2.10 10.79
CA GLU A 99 -10.48 1.07 11.76
C GLU A 99 -10.77 -0.29 11.09
N GLN A 100 -10.98 -0.29 9.77
CA GLN A 100 -11.24 -1.49 8.97
C GLN A 100 -10.00 -1.97 8.19
N SER A 101 -8.87 -1.30 8.33
CA SER A 101 -7.63 -1.69 7.64
C SER A 101 -6.97 -2.92 8.30
N ALA A 102 -6.34 -3.76 7.50
CA ALA A 102 -5.67 -4.97 8.00
C ALA A 102 -4.61 -4.66 9.07
N PRO A 103 -3.75 -3.64 8.94
CA PRO A 103 -2.79 -3.28 9.98
C PRO A 103 -3.46 -2.89 11.31
N ARG A 104 -4.58 -2.17 11.25
CA ARG A 104 -5.33 -1.78 12.46
C ARG A 104 -5.98 -2.98 13.14
N ILE A 105 -6.69 -3.81 12.38
CA ILE A 105 -7.33 -5.03 12.89
C ILE A 105 -6.28 -6.00 13.47
N LEU A 106 -5.14 -6.15 12.78
CA LEU A 106 -4.02 -6.97 13.24
C LEU A 106 -3.50 -6.50 14.61
N SER A 107 -3.36 -5.19 14.79
CA SER A 107 -2.98 -4.61 16.08
C SER A 107 -3.98 -4.94 17.17
N GLU A 108 -5.28 -4.88 16.91
CA GLU A 108 -6.33 -5.24 17.86
C GLU A 108 -6.34 -6.75 18.20
N LEU A 109 -6.20 -7.59 17.19
CA LEU A 109 -6.22 -9.05 17.37
C LEU A 109 -4.99 -9.59 18.10
N THR A 110 -3.83 -8.95 17.94
CA THR A 110 -2.57 -9.42 18.54
C THR A 110 -2.17 -8.68 19.81
N GLY A 111 -2.70 -7.47 20.03
CA GLY A 111 -2.24 -6.56 21.07
C GLY A 111 -0.86 -5.94 20.80
N LEU A 112 -0.28 -6.15 19.60
CA LEU A 112 1.00 -5.63 19.19
C LEU A 112 0.84 -4.26 18.51
N THR A 113 1.84 -3.40 18.64
CA THR A 113 1.89 -2.14 17.90
C THR A 113 2.29 -2.40 16.46
N VAL A 114 1.35 -2.15 15.53
CA VAL A 114 1.55 -2.29 14.08
C VAL A 114 1.69 -0.90 13.47
N TYR A 115 2.71 -0.72 12.62
CA TYR A 115 2.92 0.50 11.86
C TYR A 115 2.90 0.18 10.36
N ASN A 116 2.06 0.87 9.62
CA ASN A 116 1.84 0.66 8.20
C ASN A 116 2.59 1.72 7.37
N ILE A 117 3.44 1.28 6.47
CA ILE A 117 4.10 2.12 5.46
C ILE A 117 3.77 1.67 4.04
N GLY A 118 2.65 0.96 3.88
CA GLY A 118 2.10 0.61 2.56
C GLY A 118 1.96 1.85 1.69
N THR A 119 2.32 1.73 0.42
CA THR A 119 2.43 2.87 -0.50
C THR A 119 1.91 2.47 -1.88
N SER A 120 1.01 3.26 -2.43
CA SER A 120 0.47 3.04 -3.78
C SER A 120 1.58 2.92 -4.83
N GLY A 121 1.46 1.88 -5.67
CA GLY A 121 2.45 1.57 -6.71
C GLY A 121 3.64 0.73 -6.26
N HIS A 122 3.78 0.41 -4.97
CA HIS A 122 4.83 -0.49 -4.50
C HIS A 122 4.42 -1.95 -4.64
N GLY A 123 5.21 -2.72 -5.38
CA GLY A 123 5.17 -4.20 -5.41
C GLY A 123 6.21 -4.80 -4.48
N LEU A 124 6.33 -6.13 -4.48
CA LEU A 124 7.29 -6.86 -3.65
C LEU A 124 8.72 -6.33 -3.85
N LEU A 125 9.19 -6.21 -5.09
CA LEU A 125 10.57 -5.80 -5.39
C LEU A 125 10.86 -4.37 -4.91
N THR A 126 9.91 -3.44 -5.07
CA THR A 126 10.07 -2.07 -4.56
C THR A 126 10.12 -2.06 -3.03
N ASN A 127 9.31 -2.89 -2.36
CA ASN A 127 9.35 -3.02 -0.91
C ASN A 127 10.68 -3.64 -0.45
N VAL A 128 11.21 -4.65 -1.15
CA VAL A 128 12.51 -5.26 -0.84
C VAL A 128 13.66 -4.25 -1.03
N LYS A 129 13.64 -3.48 -2.11
CA LYS A 129 14.62 -2.38 -2.31
C LYS A 129 14.64 -1.42 -1.12
N ASN A 130 13.48 -1.08 -0.59
CA ASN A 130 13.34 -0.14 0.53
C ASN A 130 13.57 -0.80 1.91
N LEU A 131 13.57 -2.13 2.00
CA LEU A 131 13.50 -2.89 3.25
C LEU A 131 14.60 -2.51 4.25
N LYS A 132 15.86 -2.49 3.80
CA LYS A 132 17.00 -2.15 4.65
C LYS A 132 16.86 -0.76 5.27
N ASN A 133 16.47 0.23 4.46
CA ASN A 133 16.31 1.61 4.92
C ASN A 133 15.11 1.72 5.86
N ALA A 134 13.98 1.09 5.51
CA ALA A 134 12.79 1.09 6.33
C ALA A 134 13.05 0.47 7.71
N LEU A 135 13.72 -0.68 7.79
CA LEU A 135 14.07 -1.31 9.06
C LEU A 135 15.05 -0.48 9.88
N SER A 136 16.04 0.18 9.23
CA SER A 136 17.00 1.04 9.92
C SER A 136 16.34 2.26 10.57
N VAL A 137 15.33 2.84 9.93
CA VAL A 137 14.63 4.03 10.41
C VAL A 137 13.51 3.67 11.38
N MET A 138 12.66 2.69 11.02
CA MET A 138 11.44 2.35 11.77
C MET A 138 11.70 1.43 12.96
N GLN A 139 12.75 0.62 12.93
CA GLN A 139 13.22 -0.24 14.01
C GLN A 139 12.11 -1.09 14.67
N PRO A 140 11.33 -1.89 13.90
CA PRO A 140 10.39 -2.82 14.48
C PRO A 140 11.12 -3.87 15.34
N THR A 141 10.45 -4.42 16.36
CA THR A 141 11.10 -5.35 17.28
C THR A 141 10.85 -6.81 17.00
N ASP A 142 9.75 -7.16 16.33
CA ASP A 142 9.30 -8.55 16.20
C ASP A 142 9.23 -8.99 14.72
N TYR A 143 8.45 -8.27 13.90
CA TYR A 143 8.17 -8.70 12.53
C TYR A 143 8.26 -7.57 11.52
N VAL A 144 8.59 -7.93 10.29
CA VAL A 144 8.26 -7.15 9.10
C VAL A 144 7.33 -7.96 8.21
N ILE A 145 6.23 -7.37 7.81
CA ILE A 145 5.22 -7.99 6.95
C ILE A 145 5.27 -7.30 5.60
N ILE A 146 5.47 -8.06 4.53
CA ILE A 146 5.56 -7.55 3.15
C ILE A 146 4.43 -8.15 2.33
N GLU A 147 3.58 -7.28 1.79
CA GLU A 147 2.50 -7.67 0.88
C GLU A 147 3.01 -7.86 -0.54
N THR A 148 2.45 -8.84 -1.23
CA THR A 148 2.54 -8.95 -2.68
C THR A 148 1.20 -9.32 -3.32
N VAL A 149 0.90 -8.70 -4.45
CA VAL A 149 -0.28 -9.00 -5.30
C VAL A 149 0.11 -9.88 -6.49
N SER A 150 1.40 -10.08 -6.71
CA SER A 150 1.95 -10.92 -7.76
C SER A 150 3.08 -11.77 -7.22
N THR A 151 3.19 -12.97 -7.75
CA THR A 151 4.31 -13.87 -7.51
C THR A 151 5.20 -14.04 -8.74
N THR A 152 4.84 -13.41 -9.85
CA THR A 152 5.58 -13.44 -11.11
C THR A 152 6.36 -12.15 -11.28
N PHE A 153 7.69 -12.26 -11.49
CA PHE A 153 8.60 -11.13 -11.65
C PHE A 153 9.54 -11.41 -12.85
N PHE A 154 9.98 -10.37 -13.54
CA PHE A 154 11.07 -10.50 -14.49
C PHE A 154 12.40 -10.74 -13.77
N GLU A 155 13.26 -11.60 -14.33
CA GLU A 155 14.58 -11.88 -13.76
C GLU A 155 15.44 -10.61 -13.69
N GLU A 156 15.40 -9.77 -14.73
CA GLU A 156 16.07 -8.49 -14.79
C GLU A 156 15.61 -7.54 -13.65
N ASP A 157 14.32 -7.53 -13.29
CA ASP A 157 13.79 -6.70 -12.22
C ASP A 157 14.26 -7.18 -10.84
N ILE A 158 14.37 -8.50 -10.64
CA ILE A 158 14.98 -9.07 -9.43
C ILE A 158 16.45 -8.66 -9.35
N GLU A 159 17.21 -8.76 -10.41
CA GLU A 159 18.63 -8.37 -10.46
C GLU A 159 18.80 -6.88 -10.16
N LYS A 160 18.01 -6.02 -10.78
CA LYS A 160 18.00 -4.56 -10.49
C LYS A 160 17.63 -4.26 -9.04
N CYS A 161 16.69 -5.02 -8.47
CA CYS A 161 16.33 -4.88 -7.06
C CYS A 161 17.52 -5.21 -6.16
N LEU A 162 18.19 -6.33 -6.42
CA LEU A 162 19.31 -6.82 -5.61
C LEU A 162 20.57 -5.98 -5.76
N SER A 163 20.86 -5.44 -6.96
CA SER A 163 21.99 -4.53 -7.21
C SER A 163 21.76 -3.12 -6.68
N GLY A 164 20.51 -2.76 -6.34
CA GLY A 164 20.14 -1.41 -5.96
C GLY A 164 19.99 -0.43 -7.13
N GLU A 165 19.98 -0.93 -8.38
CA GLU A 165 19.85 -0.14 -9.60
C GLU A 165 18.40 0.23 -9.97
N MET A 166 17.40 -0.25 -9.20
CA MET A 166 16.02 0.19 -9.43
C MET A 166 15.92 1.71 -9.31
N GLU A 167 15.44 2.34 -10.35
CA GLU A 167 15.28 3.80 -10.36
C GLU A 167 14.33 4.25 -9.25
N ALA A 168 14.78 5.28 -8.51
CA ALA A 168 13.88 6.01 -7.63
C ALA A 168 12.97 6.90 -8.48
N LEU A 169 11.69 7.01 -8.11
CA LEU A 169 10.80 7.97 -8.75
C LEU A 169 11.33 9.40 -8.53
N PRO A 170 11.18 10.30 -9.54
CA PRO A 170 11.67 11.66 -9.41
C PRO A 170 11.02 12.37 -8.21
N SER A 171 11.86 12.99 -7.39
CA SER A 171 11.43 13.79 -6.24
C SER A 171 11.01 15.20 -6.68
N TYR A 172 9.88 15.67 -6.15
CA TYR A 172 9.34 17.02 -6.35
C TYR A 172 9.28 17.79 -5.03
N ASP A 173 10.30 17.67 -4.21
CA ASP A 173 10.32 18.15 -2.83
C ASP A 173 10.67 19.63 -2.67
N SER A 174 10.81 20.36 -3.75
CA SER A 174 11.11 21.81 -3.72
C SER A 174 10.48 22.59 -4.88
N GLY A 175 10.32 23.90 -4.67
CA GLY A 175 9.86 24.86 -5.67
C GLY A 175 8.36 25.13 -5.67
N LEU A 176 7.95 26.12 -6.48
CA LEU A 176 6.56 26.59 -6.53
C LEU A 176 5.56 25.50 -6.90
N LEU A 177 5.91 24.60 -7.81
CA LEU A 177 5.03 23.50 -8.22
C LEU A 177 4.79 22.52 -7.09
N PHE A 178 5.80 22.24 -6.27
CA PHE A 178 5.65 21.42 -5.06
C PHE A 178 4.69 22.09 -4.08
N GLU A 179 4.85 23.37 -3.77
CA GLU A 179 3.97 24.11 -2.88
C GLU A 179 2.52 24.14 -3.41
N LEU A 180 2.32 24.34 -4.70
CA LEU A 180 0.99 24.34 -5.31
C LEU A 180 0.32 22.94 -5.26
N GLN A 181 1.09 21.86 -5.36
CA GLN A 181 0.55 20.51 -5.26
C GLN A 181 -0.01 20.16 -3.87
N LYS A 182 0.39 20.88 -2.82
CA LYS A 182 -0.19 20.75 -1.48
C LYS A 182 -1.67 21.16 -1.42
N PHE A 183 -2.14 21.92 -2.42
CA PHE A 183 -3.54 22.34 -2.51
C PHE A 183 -4.30 21.39 -3.46
N PRO A 184 -5.33 20.66 -3.01
CA PRO A 184 -6.08 19.69 -3.80
C PRO A 184 -6.64 20.28 -5.11
N TYR A 185 -7.12 21.51 -5.07
CA TYR A 185 -7.65 22.20 -6.25
C TYR A 185 -6.59 22.37 -7.35
N PHE A 186 -5.41 22.85 -7.02
CA PHE A 186 -4.34 23.03 -8.01
C PHE A 186 -3.82 21.70 -8.54
N LYS A 187 -3.72 20.69 -7.67
CA LYS A 187 -3.32 19.36 -8.09
C LYS A 187 -4.32 18.75 -9.07
N LEU A 188 -5.62 18.88 -8.81
CA LEU A 188 -6.67 18.47 -9.72
C LEU A 188 -6.59 19.20 -11.06
N MET A 189 -6.47 20.54 -11.03
CA MET A 189 -6.34 21.35 -12.25
C MET A 189 -5.11 20.95 -13.07
N TYR A 190 -3.97 20.73 -12.42
CA TYR A 190 -2.75 20.29 -13.09
C TYR A 190 -2.93 18.91 -13.74
N SER A 191 -3.56 17.97 -13.05
CA SER A 191 -3.83 16.63 -13.58
C SER A 191 -4.75 16.67 -14.81
N GLN A 192 -5.79 17.51 -14.80
CA GLN A 192 -6.68 17.69 -15.94
C GLN A 192 -5.95 18.36 -17.13
N LEU A 193 -5.11 19.34 -16.86
CA LEU A 193 -4.30 20.01 -17.90
C LEU A 193 -3.32 19.03 -18.54
N LYS A 194 -2.70 18.15 -17.74
CA LYS A 194 -1.82 17.10 -18.25
C LYS A 194 -2.56 16.12 -19.15
N LYS A 195 -3.76 15.66 -18.75
CA LYS A 195 -4.63 14.79 -19.55
C LYS A 195 -5.02 15.46 -20.87
N TRP A 196 -5.41 16.73 -20.82
CA TRP A 196 -5.77 17.50 -22.02
C TRP A 196 -4.60 17.68 -22.99
N ARG A 197 -3.37 17.93 -22.47
CA ARG A 197 -2.16 18.06 -23.31
C ARG A 197 -1.70 16.75 -23.91
N ALA A 198 -1.89 15.63 -23.21
CA ALA A 198 -1.52 14.31 -23.71
C ALA A 198 -2.38 13.86 -24.90
N GLY A 199 -3.46 14.62 -25.24
CA GLY A 199 -4.46 14.21 -26.20
C GLY A 199 -5.25 13.01 -25.66
N ASN A 200 -6.40 12.75 -26.27
CA ASN A 200 -7.21 11.56 -25.94
C ASN A 200 -6.55 10.25 -26.43
N THR A 201 -5.30 10.02 -26.13
CA THR A 201 -4.75 8.68 -26.11
C THR A 201 -5.39 8.02 -24.90
N SER A 202 -6.56 7.49 -25.12
CA SER A 202 -7.25 6.56 -24.25
C SER A 202 -6.35 5.33 -24.08
N SER A 203 -5.51 5.39 -23.08
CA SER A 203 -5.09 4.23 -22.35
C SER A 203 -5.38 4.59 -20.91
N GLU A 204 -6.59 4.27 -20.48
CA GLU A 204 -6.81 3.87 -19.12
C GLU A 204 -5.91 2.66 -18.90
N ASP A 205 -4.67 2.95 -18.56
CA ASP A 205 -3.79 2.00 -17.93
C ASP A 205 -4.28 1.88 -16.48
N SER A 206 -5.48 1.31 -16.35
CA SER A 206 -5.81 0.50 -15.21
C SER A 206 -4.84 -0.66 -15.31
N GLY A 207 -3.75 -0.58 -14.53
CA GLY A 207 -2.68 -1.57 -14.54
C GLY A 207 -3.18 -2.97 -14.23
N SER A 208 -3.82 -3.59 -15.21
CA SER A 208 -3.64 -5.00 -15.47
C SER A 208 -2.26 -5.07 -16.10
N ALA A 209 -1.23 -5.23 -15.28
CA ALA A 209 0.04 -5.72 -15.76
C ALA A 209 -0.33 -6.98 -16.56
N GLN A 210 -0.20 -6.93 -17.89
CA GLN A 210 -0.23 -8.13 -18.69
C GLN A 210 0.78 -9.08 -18.04
N ALA A 211 0.29 -10.25 -17.67
CA ALA A 211 1.17 -11.31 -17.21
C ALA A 211 2.32 -11.40 -18.22
N PRO A 212 3.57 -11.30 -17.78
CA PRO A 212 4.70 -11.40 -18.68
C PRO A 212 4.55 -12.72 -19.45
N ALA A 213 4.77 -12.66 -20.76
CA ALA A 213 4.92 -13.87 -21.54
C ALA A 213 5.97 -14.75 -20.82
N GLU A 214 5.69 -16.05 -20.67
CA GLU A 214 6.49 -17.04 -19.93
C GLU A 214 7.99 -16.94 -20.26
N GLU A 215 8.69 -15.97 -19.72
CA GLU A 215 10.13 -16.06 -19.57
C GLU A 215 10.36 -16.95 -18.34
N ASN A 216 11.12 -18.02 -18.55
CA ASN A 216 11.47 -19.01 -17.52
C ASN A 216 12.22 -18.34 -16.36
N ILE A 217 11.47 -17.73 -15.44
CA ILE A 217 12.03 -17.18 -14.21
C ILE A 217 12.64 -18.36 -13.46
N THR A 218 13.95 -18.30 -13.26
CA THR A 218 14.67 -19.39 -12.66
C THR A 218 14.42 -19.44 -11.15
N LEU A 219 14.36 -20.64 -10.59
CA LEU A 219 14.25 -20.82 -9.14
C LEU A 219 15.43 -20.14 -8.41
N SER A 220 16.58 -19.97 -9.09
CA SER A 220 17.76 -19.28 -8.55
C SER A 220 17.49 -17.80 -8.25
N SER A 221 16.77 -17.09 -9.11
CA SER A 221 16.46 -15.67 -8.91
C SER A 221 15.55 -15.46 -7.68
N TYR A 222 14.56 -16.35 -7.50
CA TYR A 222 13.73 -16.35 -6.28
C TYR A 222 14.56 -16.68 -5.02
N ARG A 223 15.52 -17.62 -5.09
CA ARG A 223 16.41 -17.92 -3.96
C ARG A 223 17.25 -16.71 -3.57
N ASN A 224 17.82 -16.02 -4.55
CA ASN A 224 18.62 -14.83 -4.30
C ASN A 224 17.77 -13.74 -3.62
N LEU A 225 16.53 -13.52 -4.10
CA LEU A 225 15.60 -12.57 -3.50
C LEU A 225 15.27 -12.94 -2.05
N ALA A 226 14.90 -14.21 -1.78
CA ALA A 226 14.57 -14.67 -0.43
C ALA A 226 15.78 -14.60 0.51
N SER A 227 16.97 -15.00 0.05
CA SER A 227 18.21 -14.87 0.84
C SER A 227 18.51 -13.42 1.20
N HIS A 228 18.35 -12.50 0.25
CA HIS A 228 18.55 -11.07 0.48
C HIS A 228 17.59 -10.50 1.53
N ILE A 229 16.30 -10.86 1.46
CA ILE A 229 15.30 -10.46 2.46
C ILE A 229 15.69 -11.01 3.85
N HIS A 230 16.03 -12.30 3.92
CA HIS A 230 16.42 -12.96 5.16
C HIS A 230 17.64 -12.26 5.80
N GLU A 231 18.70 -12.04 5.04
CA GLU A 231 19.92 -11.39 5.52
C GLU A 231 19.68 -9.99 6.09
N ILE A 232 18.83 -9.20 5.41
CA ILE A 232 18.46 -7.87 5.91
C ILE A 232 17.69 -8.00 7.22
N CYS A 233 16.68 -8.86 7.29
CA CYS A 233 15.84 -9.04 8.46
C CYS A 233 16.62 -9.60 9.66
N GLU A 234 17.51 -10.56 9.44
CA GLU A 234 18.37 -11.13 10.46
C GLU A 234 19.28 -10.05 11.09
N LYS A 235 19.90 -9.20 10.27
CA LYS A 235 20.73 -8.08 10.75
C LYS A 235 19.97 -7.09 11.63
N HIS A 236 18.67 -6.97 11.42
CA HIS A 236 17.79 -6.08 12.20
C HIS A 236 17.05 -6.82 13.34
N GLY A 237 17.26 -8.13 13.48
CA GLY A 237 16.64 -8.93 14.53
C GLY A 237 15.13 -9.07 14.41
N VAL A 238 14.59 -8.99 13.18
CA VAL A 238 13.15 -9.09 12.91
C VAL A 238 12.86 -10.31 12.03
N LYS A 239 11.66 -10.88 12.19
CA LYS A 239 11.21 -12.04 11.40
C LYS A 239 10.39 -11.58 10.20
N PRO A 240 10.77 -11.98 8.96
CA PRO A 240 10.01 -11.62 7.77
C PRO A 240 8.77 -12.51 7.58
N ILE A 241 7.66 -11.87 7.21
CA ILE A 241 6.43 -12.52 6.74
C ILE A 241 6.13 -11.93 5.37
N ILE A 242 5.98 -12.78 4.35
CA ILE A 242 5.47 -12.37 3.04
C ILE A 242 4.08 -12.96 2.89
N PHE A 243 3.10 -12.13 2.55
CA PHE A 243 1.79 -12.64 2.19
C PHE A 243 1.39 -12.23 0.78
N TYR A 244 0.88 -13.20 0.07
CA TYR A 244 0.35 -13.07 -1.28
C TYR A 244 -1.18 -13.10 -1.24
N HIS A 245 -1.82 -12.16 -1.89
CA HIS A 245 -3.27 -12.15 -2.04
C HIS A 245 -3.66 -11.99 -3.51
N PRO A 246 -4.17 -13.07 -4.11
CA PRO A 246 -4.63 -13.05 -5.49
C PRO A 246 -6.01 -12.38 -5.59
N SER A 247 -6.41 -12.03 -6.81
CA SER A 247 -7.77 -11.59 -7.09
C SER A 247 -8.73 -12.78 -7.11
N LEU A 248 -9.97 -12.53 -6.68
CA LEU A 248 -11.08 -13.47 -6.75
C LEU A 248 -12.11 -13.00 -7.78
N SER A 249 -12.47 -13.84 -8.71
CA SER A 249 -13.47 -13.55 -9.75
C SER A 249 -14.72 -14.40 -9.56
N LEU A 250 -15.89 -13.81 -9.85
CA LEU A 250 -17.15 -14.54 -9.87
C LEU A 250 -17.41 -15.14 -11.24
N ASN A 251 -17.79 -16.39 -11.25
CA ASN A 251 -18.25 -17.09 -12.44
C ASN A 251 -19.76 -16.87 -12.66
N PRO A 252 -20.26 -17.06 -13.90
CA PRO A 252 -21.68 -16.92 -14.20
C PRO A 252 -22.61 -17.84 -13.41
N ASP A 253 -22.10 -18.97 -12.92
CA ASP A 253 -22.84 -19.94 -12.09
C ASP A 253 -22.88 -19.55 -10.60
N GLY A 254 -22.25 -18.44 -10.22
CA GLY A 254 -22.18 -17.97 -8.84
C GLY A 254 -21.09 -18.62 -8.02
N SER A 255 -20.23 -19.45 -8.61
CA SER A 255 -18.98 -19.90 -7.97
C SER A 255 -17.91 -18.81 -8.04
N ALA A 256 -16.83 -18.94 -7.26
CA ALA A 256 -15.70 -18.05 -7.34
C ALA A 256 -14.43 -18.82 -7.76
N THR A 257 -13.58 -18.13 -8.50
CA THR A 257 -12.28 -18.66 -8.94
C THR A 257 -11.17 -17.69 -8.52
N VAL A 258 -10.10 -18.23 -7.94
CA VAL A 258 -8.88 -17.49 -7.65
C VAL A 258 -8.08 -17.33 -8.93
N TYR A 259 -7.69 -16.11 -9.23
CA TYR A 259 -6.80 -15.81 -10.35
C TYR A 259 -5.36 -15.70 -9.84
N LYS A 260 -4.61 -16.80 -9.92
CA LYS A 260 -3.21 -16.86 -9.49
C LYS A 260 -2.36 -17.70 -10.45
N ASP A 261 -1.08 -17.36 -10.51
CA ASP A 261 -0.06 -18.21 -11.11
C ASP A 261 0.43 -19.21 -10.05
N ASN A 262 -0.02 -20.45 -10.17
CA ASN A 262 0.30 -21.50 -9.20
C ASN A 262 1.79 -21.85 -9.19
N ASP A 263 2.47 -21.85 -10.33
CA ASP A 263 3.88 -22.27 -10.43
C ASP A 263 4.81 -21.28 -9.75
N THR A 264 4.64 -19.98 -10.00
CA THR A 264 5.46 -18.94 -9.38
C THR A 264 5.14 -18.77 -7.89
N ALA A 265 3.88 -18.96 -7.49
CA ALA A 265 3.50 -18.92 -6.08
C ALA A 265 4.15 -20.05 -5.27
N LEU A 266 4.15 -21.27 -5.82
CA LEU A 266 4.83 -22.44 -5.21
C LEU A 266 6.35 -22.25 -5.14
N LYS A 267 6.97 -21.72 -6.20
CA LYS A 267 8.41 -21.39 -6.19
C LYS A 267 8.75 -20.36 -5.12
N LEU A 268 7.95 -19.28 -5.01
CA LEU A 268 8.15 -18.25 -3.98
C LEU A 268 7.97 -18.83 -2.57
N GLN A 269 6.95 -19.66 -2.37
CA GLN A 269 6.72 -20.35 -1.10
C GLN A 269 7.93 -21.21 -0.72
N GLU A 270 8.39 -22.10 -1.62
CA GLU A 270 9.55 -22.98 -1.38
C GLU A 270 10.79 -22.22 -0.95
N VAL A 271 11.13 -21.14 -1.66
CA VAL A 271 12.33 -20.36 -1.33
C VAL A 271 12.17 -19.56 -0.03
N CYS A 272 10.97 -19.08 0.28
CA CYS A 272 10.68 -18.42 1.55
C CYS A 272 10.89 -19.38 2.74
N GLU A 273 10.30 -20.57 2.67
CA GLU A 273 10.43 -21.60 3.71
C GLU A 273 11.89 -21.99 3.93
N ASN A 274 12.67 -22.16 2.85
CA ASN A 274 14.10 -22.48 2.90
C ASN A 274 14.98 -21.36 3.48
N ASN A 275 14.46 -20.12 3.57
CA ASN A 275 15.14 -18.95 4.10
C ASN A 275 14.53 -18.41 5.39
N ASN A 276 13.78 -19.21 6.15
CA ASN A 276 13.11 -18.80 7.39
C ASN A 276 12.18 -17.58 7.22
N ILE A 277 11.58 -17.43 6.05
CA ILE A 277 10.55 -16.42 5.77
C ILE A 277 9.21 -17.13 5.87
N ILE A 278 8.30 -16.61 6.67
CA ILE A 278 6.92 -17.12 6.71
C ILE A 278 6.23 -16.66 5.44
N PHE A 279 5.75 -17.62 4.62
CA PHE A 279 4.95 -17.30 3.44
C PHE A 279 3.49 -17.65 3.69
N ILE A 280 2.58 -16.76 3.28
CA ILE A 280 1.12 -16.93 3.41
C ILE A 280 0.49 -16.70 2.04
N ASP A 281 -0.19 -17.71 1.52
CA ASP A 281 -1.06 -17.58 0.34
C ASP A 281 -2.50 -17.43 0.82
N MET A 282 -3.14 -16.30 0.51
CA MET A 282 -4.51 -15.96 0.91
C MET A 282 -5.59 -16.60 0.01
N SER A 283 -5.20 -17.41 -0.96
CA SER A 283 -6.13 -17.99 -1.95
C SER A 283 -7.27 -18.76 -1.29
N ASP A 284 -6.93 -19.66 -0.39
CA ASP A 284 -7.92 -20.53 0.29
C ASP A 284 -8.75 -19.73 1.30
N ASP A 285 -8.14 -18.78 2.01
CA ASP A 285 -8.84 -17.90 2.94
C ASP A 285 -9.91 -17.06 2.23
N PHE A 286 -9.60 -16.52 1.04
CA PHE A 286 -10.53 -15.74 0.24
C PHE A 286 -11.64 -16.60 -0.39
N LEU A 287 -11.32 -17.79 -0.88
CA LEU A 287 -12.32 -18.73 -1.39
C LEU A 287 -13.27 -19.15 -0.28
N LYS A 288 -12.75 -19.56 0.87
CA LYS A 288 -13.53 -19.95 2.03
C LYS A 288 -14.46 -18.82 2.49
N MET A 289 -13.94 -17.58 2.59
CA MET A 289 -14.77 -16.42 2.94
C MET A 289 -15.93 -16.24 1.95
N TYR A 290 -15.70 -16.40 0.65
CA TYR A 290 -16.77 -16.31 -0.34
C TYR A 290 -17.75 -17.47 -0.23
N GLU A 291 -17.29 -18.69 -0.02
CA GLU A 291 -18.15 -19.87 0.14
C GLU A 291 -19.06 -19.79 1.36
N GLU A 292 -18.53 -19.32 2.48
CA GLU A 292 -19.24 -19.24 3.76
C GLU A 292 -20.10 -17.97 3.90
N GLU A 293 -19.56 -16.81 3.53
CA GLU A 293 -20.20 -15.51 3.79
C GLU A 293 -20.76 -14.85 2.53
N LYS A 294 -20.44 -15.36 1.32
CA LYS A 294 -20.81 -14.76 0.00
C LYS A 294 -20.32 -13.32 -0.16
N VAL A 295 -19.18 -12.98 0.43
CA VAL A 295 -18.53 -11.68 0.28
C VAL A 295 -17.21 -11.82 -0.46
N LEU A 296 -16.89 -10.82 -1.28
CA LEU A 296 -15.65 -10.77 -2.04
C LEU A 296 -14.60 -9.94 -1.30
N PRO A 297 -13.30 -10.30 -1.41
CA PRO A 297 -12.22 -9.53 -0.77
C PRO A 297 -12.00 -8.16 -1.43
N ASN A 298 -12.37 -8.01 -2.68
CA ASN A 298 -12.12 -6.82 -3.50
C ASN A 298 -13.43 -6.15 -3.93
N GLY A 299 -13.32 -4.86 -4.29
CA GLY A 299 -14.42 -4.09 -4.85
C GLY A 299 -15.30 -3.39 -3.82
N PHE A 300 -15.99 -2.36 -4.26
CA PHE A 300 -16.79 -1.45 -3.44
C PHE A 300 -18.16 -1.21 -4.07
N CYS A 301 -19.04 -0.53 -3.36
CA CYS A 301 -20.39 -0.20 -3.86
C CYS A 301 -20.38 0.71 -5.12
N ASN A 302 -19.28 1.37 -5.41
CA ASN A 302 -19.07 2.27 -6.55
C ASN A 302 -18.06 1.73 -7.57
N THR A 303 -17.70 0.44 -7.51
CA THR A 303 -16.90 -0.27 -8.53
C THR A 303 -17.68 -1.44 -9.13
N ALA A 304 -17.11 -2.08 -10.16
CA ALA A 304 -17.59 -3.37 -10.61
C ALA A 304 -17.41 -4.44 -9.52
N VAL A 305 -18.25 -5.45 -9.53
CA VAL A 305 -18.26 -6.53 -8.52
C VAL A 305 -16.93 -7.28 -8.54
N GLY A 306 -16.29 -7.35 -7.40
CA GLY A 306 -14.99 -8.03 -7.23
C GLY A 306 -13.80 -7.33 -7.88
N PHE A 307 -14.01 -6.14 -8.45
CA PHE A 307 -12.96 -5.39 -9.13
C PHE A 307 -12.42 -4.24 -8.29
N GLY A 308 -11.11 -4.07 -8.30
CA GLY A 308 -10.40 -2.98 -7.62
C GLY A 308 -9.69 -3.40 -6.35
N HIS A 309 -9.48 -2.46 -5.44
CA HIS A 309 -8.72 -2.69 -4.21
C HIS A 309 -9.46 -3.59 -3.22
N LEU A 310 -8.70 -4.08 -2.24
CA LEU A 310 -9.25 -4.80 -1.09
C LEU A 310 -10.26 -3.93 -0.35
N ASN A 311 -11.42 -4.51 -0.07
CA ASN A 311 -12.43 -3.90 0.78
C ASN A 311 -12.28 -4.36 2.24
N LYS A 312 -13.18 -3.92 3.12
CA LYS A 312 -13.13 -4.26 4.55
C LYS A 312 -13.10 -5.77 4.83
N TYR A 313 -13.69 -6.60 3.99
CA TYR A 313 -13.72 -8.05 4.15
C TYR A 313 -12.36 -8.68 3.81
N GLY A 314 -11.73 -8.25 2.71
CA GLY A 314 -10.38 -8.66 2.35
C GLY A 314 -9.36 -8.26 3.42
N HIS A 315 -9.43 -7.03 3.91
CA HIS A 315 -8.58 -6.56 5.01
C HIS A 315 -8.78 -7.36 6.30
N ARG A 316 -10.03 -7.71 6.65
CA ARG A 316 -10.34 -8.54 7.81
C ARG A 316 -9.72 -9.94 7.67
N ALA A 317 -9.93 -10.61 6.54
CA ALA A 317 -9.40 -11.96 6.31
C ALA A 317 -7.86 -11.99 6.39
N ILE A 318 -7.18 -10.99 5.82
CA ILE A 318 -5.72 -10.85 5.91
C ILE A 318 -5.29 -10.67 7.38
N ALA A 319 -5.94 -9.79 8.13
CA ALA A 319 -5.59 -9.54 9.52
C ALA A 319 -5.80 -10.77 10.41
N GLU A 320 -6.89 -11.50 10.22
CA GLU A 320 -7.21 -12.74 10.95
C GLU A 320 -6.14 -13.81 10.65
N ARG A 321 -5.77 -14.01 9.40
CA ARG A 321 -4.74 -14.96 8.99
C ARG A 321 -3.36 -14.61 9.54
N LEU A 322 -2.94 -13.36 9.40
CA LEU A 322 -1.68 -12.86 9.97
C LEU A 322 -1.66 -13.00 11.51
N SER A 323 -2.75 -12.68 12.18
CA SER A 323 -2.86 -12.83 13.63
C SER A 323 -2.70 -14.29 14.08
N ALA A 324 -3.33 -15.23 13.37
CA ALA A 324 -3.22 -16.66 13.68
C ALA A 324 -1.75 -17.13 13.52
N VAL A 325 -1.09 -16.75 12.44
CA VAL A 325 0.32 -17.10 12.17
C VAL A 325 1.24 -16.52 13.24
N ILE A 326 1.10 -15.25 13.58
CA ILE A 326 1.94 -14.58 14.60
C ILE A 326 1.75 -15.19 15.97
N LYS A 327 0.51 -15.50 16.36
CA LYS A 327 0.22 -16.16 17.65
C LYS A 327 0.85 -17.55 17.75
N ASN A 328 0.75 -18.32 16.66
CA ASN A 328 1.37 -19.66 16.62
C ASN A 328 2.90 -19.56 16.71
N ASP A 329 3.51 -18.69 15.92
CA ASP A 329 4.95 -18.49 15.91
C ASP A 329 5.50 -18.08 17.29
N ARG A 330 4.83 -17.16 17.98
CA ARG A 330 5.20 -16.73 19.34
C ARG A 330 5.05 -17.86 20.36
N SER A 331 3.96 -18.65 20.26
CA SER A 331 3.73 -19.79 21.17
C SER A 331 4.77 -20.91 21.02
N GLU A 332 5.32 -21.09 19.83
CA GLU A 332 6.41 -22.02 19.59
C GLU A 332 7.76 -21.49 20.11
N GLY A 333 7.97 -20.19 20.04
CA GLY A 333 9.15 -19.53 20.60
C GLY A 333 9.21 -19.67 22.12
N ASP A 334 8.10 -19.46 22.81
CA ASP A 334 8.00 -19.56 24.27
C ASP A 334 8.22 -21.00 24.79
N LYS A 335 7.94 -22.03 23.99
CA LYS A 335 8.17 -23.44 24.33
C LYS A 335 9.62 -23.88 24.20
N LYS A 336 10.45 -23.11 23.48
CA LYS A 336 11.87 -23.44 23.22
C LYS A 336 12.83 -22.70 24.17
N GLN A 337 12.33 -21.79 25.00
CA GLN A 337 13.04 -21.12 26.07
C GLN A 337 12.76 -21.83 27.43
#